data_3f5983db27aa7abe04262518af3e662c
#
_entry.id   3f5983db27aa7abe04262518af3e662c
#
_cell.length_a   1.000
_cell.length_b   1.000
_cell.length_c   1.000
_cell.angle_alpha   90.00
_cell.angle_beta   90.00
_cell.angle_gamma   90.00
#
_symmetry.space_group_name_H-M   'P 1'
#
loop_
_entity.id
_entity.type
_entity.pdbx_description
1 polymer ?
#
loop_
_entity_poly.entity_id
_entity_poly.type
_entity_poly.pdbx_seq_one_letter_code
_entity_poly.pdbx_strand_id
1 'polypeptide(L)'
;MKLQKYHLWLLFFFIIFGFTFGMIIWTVKSAVDTPVYEDKSFLSSYHVVDNDYNKMIEDNKKFIQKYDVLFDINGHKVGLDLSDIFLGQRSLKKEHKHRNFLRVGENRIIISIKDKKSLQDIKDAKIELLLTRAIEDNGDLEIKSFDFKDGFYINSFKVPIKGHWNLTGKISIGDDIGYFFIKTDTKIDRP
;
A
#
# COMPACT_ATOMS: atom_id res chain seq x y z
N MET A 1 48.68 47.64 7.22
CA MET A 1 48.15 47.40 5.84
C MET A 1 46.75 48.00 5.75
N LYS A 2 46.50 49.07 4.96
CA LYS A 2 45.15 49.64 4.84
C LYS A 2 44.34 48.77 3.92
N LEU A 3 43.28 48.14 4.48
CA LEU A 3 42.31 47.38 3.70
C LEU A 3 41.64 48.30 2.69
N GLN A 4 41.88 48.10 1.40
CA GLN A 4 41.24 48.87 0.34
C GLN A 4 39.81 48.32 0.14
N LYS A 5 38.86 49.18 -0.31
CA LYS A 5 37.41 48.84 -0.46
C LYS A 5 37.19 47.61 -1.33
N TYR A 6 38.02 47.34 -2.32
CA TYR A 6 37.87 46.20 -3.19
C TYR A 6 38.13 44.85 -2.48
N HIS A 7 38.99 44.81 -1.44
CA HIS A 7 39.22 43.59 -0.65
C HIS A 7 37.97 43.19 0.13
N LEU A 8 37.18 44.18 0.61
CA LEU A 8 35.92 43.92 1.29
C LEU A 8 34.87 43.32 0.36
N TRP A 9 34.81 43.84 -0.89
CA TRP A 9 33.92 43.28 -1.90
C TRP A 9 34.30 41.86 -2.28
N LEU A 10 35.59 41.62 -2.44
CA LEU A 10 36.12 40.31 -2.77
C LEU A 10 35.88 39.30 -1.64
N LEU A 11 36.07 39.73 -0.40
CA LEU A 11 35.72 38.91 0.79
C LEU A 11 34.23 38.58 0.85
N PHE A 12 33.38 39.60 0.60
CA PHE A 12 31.93 39.42 0.55
C PHE A 12 31.51 38.40 -0.52
N PHE A 13 32.12 38.52 -1.70
CA PHE A 13 31.89 37.57 -2.80
C PHE A 13 32.26 36.12 -2.39
N PHE A 14 33.42 35.94 -1.78
CA PHE A 14 33.84 34.60 -1.32
C PHE A 14 32.93 34.03 -0.22
N ILE A 15 32.42 34.87 0.68
CA ILE A 15 31.49 34.42 1.74
C ILE A 15 30.18 33.95 1.09
N ILE A 16 29.58 34.72 0.18
CA ILE A 16 28.34 34.33 -0.49
C ILE A 16 28.55 33.07 -1.30
N PHE A 17 29.65 33.04 -2.10
CA PHE A 17 29.97 31.88 -2.92
C PHE A 17 30.17 30.62 -2.06
N GLY A 18 30.94 30.72 -0.99
CA GLY A 18 31.17 29.61 -0.05
C GLY A 18 29.89 29.15 0.64
N PHE A 19 29.04 30.08 1.06
CA PHE A 19 27.74 29.77 1.63
C PHE A 19 26.83 29.01 0.63
N THR A 20 26.72 29.55 -0.60
CA THR A 20 25.89 28.92 -1.65
C THR A 20 26.40 27.51 -1.98
N PHE A 21 27.70 27.35 -2.10
CA PHE A 21 28.32 26.05 -2.38
C PHE A 21 28.11 25.07 -1.23
N GLY A 22 28.26 25.55 0.01
CA GLY A 22 27.96 24.77 1.20
C GLY A 22 26.49 24.30 1.27
N MET A 23 25.56 25.18 0.90
CA MET A 23 24.13 24.84 0.85
C MET A 23 23.83 23.78 -0.24
N ILE A 24 24.48 23.86 -1.41
CA ILE A 24 24.34 22.84 -2.45
C ILE A 24 24.81 21.48 -1.94
N ILE A 25 25.99 21.41 -1.35
CA ILE A 25 26.54 20.17 -0.78
C ILE A 25 25.62 19.62 0.30
N TRP A 26 25.13 20.49 1.21
CA TRP A 26 24.22 20.09 2.27
C TRP A 26 22.91 19.54 1.70
N THR A 27 22.32 20.19 0.69
CA THR A 27 21.07 19.75 0.05
C THR A 27 21.25 18.39 -0.60
N VAL A 28 22.34 18.21 -1.38
CA VAL A 28 22.63 16.93 -2.03
C VAL A 28 22.82 15.82 -0.99
N LYS A 29 23.60 16.09 0.06
CA LYS A 29 23.81 15.12 1.13
C LYS A 29 22.51 14.78 1.84
N SER A 30 21.71 15.78 2.19
CA SER A 30 20.39 15.59 2.82
C SER A 30 19.45 14.77 1.96
N ALA A 31 19.46 14.99 0.63
CA ALA A 31 18.65 14.22 -0.32
C ALA A 31 19.11 12.77 -0.43
N VAL A 32 20.42 12.51 -0.40
CA VAL A 32 20.97 11.14 -0.45
C VAL A 32 20.72 10.38 0.87
N ASP A 33 20.81 11.09 2.01
CA ASP A 33 20.61 10.50 3.33
C ASP A 33 19.10 10.26 3.65
N THR A 34 18.20 10.84 2.86
CA THR A 34 16.75 10.62 3.03
C THR A 34 16.34 9.35 2.28
N PRO A 35 15.96 8.27 2.99
CA PRO A 35 15.52 7.05 2.33
C PRO A 35 14.25 7.34 1.51
N VAL A 36 14.32 7.06 0.21
CA VAL A 36 13.15 7.08 -0.67
C VAL A 36 12.54 5.68 -0.62
N TYR A 37 11.37 5.58 -0.03
CA TYR A 37 10.60 4.34 -0.01
C TYR A 37 9.72 4.26 -1.24
N GLU A 38 9.85 3.18 -2.00
CA GLU A 38 8.91 2.90 -3.08
C GLU A 38 7.60 2.38 -2.47
N ASP A 39 6.50 3.05 -2.77
CA ASP A 39 5.17 2.57 -2.42
C ASP A 39 4.87 1.29 -3.21
N LYS A 40 4.74 0.17 -2.51
CA LYS A 40 4.40 -1.14 -3.08
C LYS A 40 2.90 -1.30 -3.07
N SER A 41 2.27 -1.08 -4.20
CA SER A 41 0.86 -1.39 -4.41
C SER A 41 0.71 -2.73 -5.14
N PHE A 42 -0.24 -3.55 -4.73
CA PHE A 42 -0.51 -4.87 -5.33
C PHE A 42 0.72 -5.78 -5.44
N LEU A 43 1.66 -5.70 -4.46
CA LEU A 43 2.92 -6.47 -4.43
C LEU A 43 3.90 -6.12 -5.57
N SER A 44 3.73 -5.00 -6.22
CA SER A 44 4.58 -4.50 -7.32
C SER A 44 5.00 -3.05 -7.09
N SER A 45 6.12 -2.64 -7.71
CA SER A 45 6.52 -1.23 -7.67
C SER A 45 5.55 -0.35 -8.44
N TYR A 46 5.41 0.91 -8.06
CA TYR A 46 4.49 1.87 -8.68
C TYR A 46 4.62 1.95 -10.21
N HIS A 47 5.84 1.92 -10.74
CA HIS A 47 6.09 1.96 -12.18
C HIS A 47 5.53 0.75 -12.93
N VAL A 48 5.58 -0.44 -12.34
CA VAL A 48 5.00 -1.65 -12.93
C VAL A 48 3.48 -1.58 -12.91
N VAL A 49 2.91 -1.12 -11.80
CA VAL A 49 1.45 -0.95 -11.67
C VAL A 49 0.92 0.07 -12.67
N ASP A 50 1.63 1.17 -12.90
CA ASP A 50 1.21 2.22 -13.83
C ASP A 50 1.21 1.73 -15.29
N ASN A 51 2.25 0.99 -15.69
CA ASN A 51 2.35 0.41 -17.03
C ASN A 51 1.30 -0.69 -17.29
N ASP A 52 1.01 -1.52 -16.30
CA ASP A 52 0.10 -2.66 -16.43
C ASP A 52 -1.34 -2.35 -15.96
N TYR A 53 -1.61 -1.11 -15.60
CA TYR A 53 -2.88 -0.70 -14.98
C TYR A 53 -4.12 -1.08 -15.79
N ASN A 54 -4.12 -0.82 -17.09
CA ASN A 54 -5.24 -1.17 -17.95
C ASN A 54 -5.48 -2.68 -17.99
N LYS A 55 -4.38 -3.46 -18.01
CA LYS A 55 -4.44 -4.92 -17.95
C LYS A 55 -5.00 -5.40 -16.62
N MET A 56 -4.57 -4.82 -15.50
CA MET A 56 -5.12 -5.15 -14.17
C MET A 56 -6.62 -4.90 -14.08
N ILE A 57 -7.11 -3.80 -14.67
CA ILE A 57 -8.56 -3.52 -14.74
C ILE A 57 -9.30 -4.57 -15.56
N GLU A 58 -8.75 -4.97 -16.71
CA GLU A 58 -9.37 -5.98 -17.56
C GLU A 58 -9.39 -7.36 -16.87
N ASP A 59 -8.27 -7.73 -16.24
CA ASP A 59 -8.16 -8.98 -15.48
C ASP A 59 -9.16 -8.99 -14.32
N ASN A 60 -9.28 -7.89 -13.55
CA ASN A 60 -10.27 -7.77 -12.49
C ASN A 60 -11.71 -7.85 -12.98
N LYS A 61 -12.02 -7.24 -14.14
CA LYS A 61 -13.36 -7.35 -14.73
C LYS A 61 -13.70 -8.81 -15.03
N LYS A 62 -12.78 -9.54 -15.66
CA LYS A 62 -12.95 -10.97 -15.97
C LYS A 62 -13.08 -11.79 -14.68
N PHE A 63 -12.24 -11.50 -13.69
CA PHE A 63 -12.23 -12.20 -12.42
C PHE A 63 -13.56 -12.04 -11.67
N ILE A 64 -14.04 -10.80 -11.50
CA ILE A 64 -15.31 -10.50 -10.83
C ILE A 64 -16.53 -11.09 -11.59
N GLN A 65 -16.48 -11.26 -12.90
CA GLN A 65 -17.55 -11.91 -13.65
C GLN A 65 -17.64 -13.41 -13.34
N LYS A 66 -16.51 -14.07 -13.05
CA LYS A 66 -16.43 -15.51 -12.79
C LYS A 66 -16.59 -15.86 -11.32
N TYR A 67 -15.98 -15.07 -10.43
CA TYR A 67 -15.84 -15.39 -9.00
C TYR A 67 -16.51 -14.34 -8.13
N ASP A 68 -17.08 -14.82 -7.03
CA ASP A 68 -17.56 -14.00 -5.91
C ASP A 68 -16.58 -14.12 -4.76
N VAL A 69 -16.02 -12.99 -4.32
CA VAL A 69 -15.01 -12.92 -3.26
C VAL A 69 -15.52 -12.07 -2.13
N LEU A 70 -15.48 -12.63 -0.93
CA LEU A 70 -15.87 -11.95 0.30
C LEU A 70 -14.71 -12.04 1.31
N PHE A 71 -14.24 -10.88 1.73
CA PHE A 71 -13.28 -10.74 2.83
C PHE A 71 -14.04 -10.48 4.12
N ASP A 72 -13.74 -11.24 5.18
CA ASP A 72 -14.17 -10.97 6.53
C ASP A 72 -12.95 -10.67 7.39
N ILE A 73 -12.83 -9.42 7.84
CA ILE A 73 -11.73 -8.96 8.67
C ILE A 73 -12.28 -8.65 10.06
N ASN A 74 -11.98 -9.47 11.03
CA ASN A 74 -12.48 -9.34 12.41
C ASN A 74 -14.01 -9.22 12.53
N GLY A 75 -14.79 -9.85 11.63
CA GLY A 75 -16.25 -9.76 11.57
C GLY A 75 -16.79 -8.65 10.64
N HIS A 76 -15.92 -7.86 10.02
CA HIS A 76 -16.30 -6.85 9.02
C HIS A 76 -16.17 -7.41 7.60
N LYS A 77 -17.27 -7.42 6.86
CA LYS A 77 -17.35 -8.03 5.53
C LYS A 77 -17.18 -7.01 4.42
N VAL A 78 -16.31 -7.31 3.45
CA VAL A 78 -16.03 -6.50 2.26
C VAL A 78 -15.98 -7.41 1.05
N GLY A 79 -16.70 -7.06 -0.02
CA GLY A 79 -16.60 -7.73 -1.32
C GLY A 79 -15.48 -7.15 -2.18
N LEU A 80 -15.08 -7.88 -3.21
CA LEU A 80 -14.18 -7.39 -4.22
C LEU A 80 -14.92 -6.43 -5.16
N ASP A 81 -14.44 -5.18 -5.28
CA ASP A 81 -15.03 -4.17 -6.15
C ASP A 81 -14.00 -3.67 -7.18
N LEU A 82 -14.46 -3.38 -8.41
CA LEU A 82 -13.65 -2.74 -9.45
C LEU A 82 -13.10 -1.38 -9.03
N SER A 83 -13.81 -0.67 -8.17
CA SER A 83 -13.37 0.63 -7.63
C SER A 83 -12.11 0.53 -6.76
N ASP A 84 -11.80 -0.65 -6.23
CA ASP A 84 -10.68 -0.84 -5.32
C ASP A 84 -9.34 -0.60 -6.02
N ILE A 85 -9.21 -0.94 -7.30
CA ILE A 85 -8.01 -0.66 -8.11
C ILE A 85 -7.80 0.86 -8.24
N PHE A 86 -8.87 1.62 -8.42
CA PHE A 86 -8.81 3.08 -8.55
C PHE A 86 -8.42 3.77 -7.23
N LEU A 87 -8.73 3.15 -6.09
CA LEU A 87 -8.39 3.69 -4.77
C LEU A 87 -6.88 3.62 -4.48
N GLY A 88 -6.17 2.69 -5.11
CA GLY A 88 -4.72 2.57 -4.99
C GLY A 88 -3.97 3.77 -5.60
N GLN A 89 -4.51 4.38 -6.67
CA GLN A 89 -3.83 5.45 -7.41
C GLN A 89 -4.29 6.86 -7.05
N ARG A 90 -5.45 7.06 -6.45
CA ARG A 90 -5.99 8.39 -6.19
C ARG A 90 -6.08 8.68 -4.69
N SER A 91 -5.42 9.75 -4.27
CA SER A 91 -5.70 10.43 -3.00
C SER A 91 -7.10 11.07 -3.03
N LEU A 92 -8.13 10.23 -3.08
CA LEU A 92 -9.49 10.70 -2.99
C LEU A 92 -9.77 11.07 -1.53
N LYS A 93 -10.15 12.31 -1.28
CA LYS A 93 -10.65 12.85 0.00
C LYS A 93 -11.98 12.20 0.46
N LYS A 94 -12.35 11.03 -0.06
CA LYS A 94 -13.55 10.32 0.40
C LYS A 94 -13.26 9.67 1.75
N GLU A 95 -14.15 9.86 2.68
CA GLU A 95 -14.16 9.15 3.96
C GLU A 95 -13.98 7.66 3.73
N HIS A 96 -13.05 7.05 4.48
CA HIS A 96 -12.79 5.62 4.39
C HIS A 96 -14.07 4.86 4.75
N LYS A 97 -14.61 4.06 3.83
CA LYS A 97 -15.79 3.23 4.06
C LYS A 97 -15.58 2.16 5.14
N HIS A 98 -14.32 1.80 5.38
CA HIS A 98 -13.94 0.63 6.19
C HIS A 98 -13.14 1.05 7.43
N ARG A 99 -13.80 1.76 8.34
CA ARG A 99 -13.19 2.20 9.60
C ARG A 99 -13.16 1.09 10.64
N ASN A 100 -12.07 1.06 11.42
CA ASN A 100 -11.91 0.18 12.59
C ASN A 100 -11.98 -1.33 12.28
N PHE A 101 -11.62 -1.77 11.08
CA PHE A 101 -11.59 -3.19 10.76
C PHE A 101 -10.42 -3.90 11.43
N LEU A 102 -9.33 -3.17 11.67
CA LEU A 102 -8.15 -3.70 12.33
C LEU A 102 -8.09 -3.32 13.82
N ARG A 103 -7.36 -4.13 14.57
CA ARG A 103 -7.01 -3.89 15.97
C ARG A 103 -5.50 -3.92 16.12
N VAL A 104 -4.95 -3.18 17.07
CA VAL A 104 -3.55 -3.39 17.46
C VAL A 104 -3.43 -4.75 18.11
N GLY A 105 -2.46 -5.54 17.69
CA GLY A 105 -2.31 -6.94 18.10
C GLY A 105 -2.86 -7.91 17.06
N GLU A 106 -3.37 -9.05 17.50
CA GLU A 106 -3.86 -10.13 16.65
C GLU A 106 -5.12 -9.75 15.86
N ASN A 107 -5.08 -10.02 14.57
CA ASN A 107 -6.20 -9.86 13.66
C ASN A 107 -6.40 -11.15 12.87
N ARG A 108 -7.64 -11.40 12.48
CA ARG A 108 -8.02 -12.56 11.69
C ARG A 108 -8.66 -12.11 10.39
N ILE A 109 -8.24 -12.73 9.30
CA ILE A 109 -8.85 -12.56 7.97
C ILE A 109 -9.38 -13.91 7.51
N ILE A 110 -10.60 -13.90 6.99
CA ILE A 110 -11.26 -15.04 6.39
C ILE A 110 -11.69 -14.64 4.99
N ILE A 111 -11.33 -15.41 3.99
CA ILE A 111 -11.67 -15.11 2.59
C ILE A 111 -12.48 -16.26 2.04
N SER A 112 -13.67 -15.96 1.54
CA SER A 112 -14.53 -16.89 0.81
C SER A 112 -14.42 -16.59 -0.69
N ILE A 113 -14.17 -17.61 -1.48
CA ILE A 113 -14.09 -17.51 -2.94
C ILE A 113 -15.01 -18.57 -3.54
N LYS A 114 -16.01 -18.12 -4.32
CA LYS A 114 -16.97 -19.00 -4.95
C LYS A 114 -17.03 -18.77 -6.47
N ASP A 115 -17.16 -19.82 -7.22
CA ASP A 115 -17.51 -19.73 -8.63
C ASP A 115 -18.96 -19.30 -8.76
N LYS A 116 -19.24 -18.25 -9.53
CA LYS A 116 -20.59 -17.68 -9.67
C LYS A 116 -21.56 -18.57 -10.42
N LYS A 117 -21.06 -19.47 -11.28
CA LYS A 117 -21.90 -20.35 -12.09
C LYS A 117 -22.26 -21.64 -11.31
N SER A 118 -21.26 -22.26 -10.70
CA SER A 118 -21.45 -23.51 -9.98
C SER A 118 -21.81 -23.34 -8.51
N LEU A 119 -21.60 -22.13 -7.95
CA LEU A 119 -21.74 -21.79 -6.54
C LEU A 119 -20.84 -22.63 -5.62
N GLN A 120 -19.82 -23.27 -6.18
CA GLN A 120 -18.86 -24.09 -5.44
C GLN A 120 -17.71 -23.26 -4.87
N ASP A 121 -17.21 -23.69 -3.73
CA ASP A 121 -16.03 -23.07 -3.12
C ASP A 121 -14.78 -23.44 -3.92
N ILE A 122 -13.95 -22.45 -4.21
CA ILE A 122 -12.66 -22.62 -4.88
C ILE A 122 -11.61 -23.00 -3.85
N LYS A 123 -10.89 -24.13 -4.07
CA LYS A 123 -9.94 -24.71 -3.10
C LYS A 123 -8.48 -24.42 -3.43
N ASP A 124 -8.18 -24.06 -4.67
CA ASP A 124 -6.84 -23.96 -5.25
C ASP A 124 -6.45 -22.51 -5.61
N ALA A 125 -7.10 -21.54 -4.98
CA ALA A 125 -6.74 -20.14 -5.14
C ALA A 125 -5.44 -19.83 -4.38
N LYS A 126 -4.52 -19.16 -5.08
CA LYS A 126 -3.32 -18.59 -4.46
C LYS A 126 -3.60 -17.16 -4.07
N ILE A 127 -3.48 -16.84 -2.78
CA ILE A 127 -3.74 -15.52 -2.23
C ILE A 127 -2.41 -14.93 -1.75
N GLU A 128 -2.10 -13.73 -2.22
CA GLU A 128 -0.96 -12.95 -1.78
C GLU A 128 -1.49 -11.60 -1.27
N LEU A 129 -1.24 -11.31 -0.01
CA LEU A 129 -1.71 -10.11 0.68
C LEU A 129 -0.54 -9.35 1.26
N LEU A 130 -0.52 -8.05 1.05
CA LEU A 130 0.40 -7.11 1.66
C LEU A 130 -0.39 -6.16 2.56
N LEU A 131 -0.04 -6.14 3.83
CA LEU A 131 -0.49 -5.14 4.79
C LEU A 131 0.57 -4.06 4.87
N THR A 132 0.23 -2.83 4.50
CA THR A 132 1.17 -1.70 4.46
C THR A 132 0.56 -0.45 5.11
N ARG A 133 1.41 0.44 5.57
CA ARG A 133 1.01 1.76 6.07
C ARG A 133 1.09 2.80 4.95
N ALA A 134 0.14 3.75 4.96
CA ALA A 134 0.11 4.82 3.96
C ALA A 134 1.26 5.84 4.08
N ILE A 135 2.03 5.84 5.18
CA ILE A 135 2.99 6.92 5.51
C ILE A 135 4.42 6.38 5.75
N GLU A 136 4.56 5.12 6.11
CA GLU A 136 5.86 4.55 6.52
C GLU A 136 5.95 3.08 6.08
N ASP A 137 7.10 2.66 5.55
CA ASP A 137 7.35 1.26 5.19
C ASP A 137 7.72 0.38 6.40
N ASN A 138 7.90 0.98 7.57
CA ASN A 138 8.20 0.25 8.79
C ASN A 138 6.97 -0.49 9.30
N GLY A 139 6.92 -1.79 9.02
CA GLY A 139 5.85 -2.66 9.50
C GLY A 139 5.03 -3.31 8.40
N ASP A 140 5.47 -3.23 7.16
CA ASP A 140 4.86 -3.96 6.04
C ASP A 140 4.94 -5.46 6.31
N LEU A 141 3.80 -6.12 6.17
CA LEU A 141 3.67 -7.55 6.39
C LEU A 141 3.13 -8.23 5.14
N GLU A 142 3.93 -9.08 4.55
CA GLU A 142 3.53 -9.89 3.41
C GLU A 142 3.01 -11.26 3.88
N ILE A 143 1.77 -11.61 3.50
CA ILE A 143 1.08 -12.84 3.86
C ILE A 143 0.81 -13.63 2.58
N LYS A 144 1.48 -14.76 2.45
CA LYS A 144 1.38 -15.65 1.26
C LYS A 144 0.78 -17.02 1.59
N SER A 145 0.67 -17.36 2.88
CA SER A 145 0.12 -18.64 3.31
C SER A 145 -1.25 -18.45 3.94
N PHE A 146 -2.24 -19.13 3.40
CA PHE A 146 -3.58 -19.20 3.96
C PHE A 146 -3.97 -20.67 4.18
N ASP A 147 -4.54 -20.98 5.33
CA ASP A 147 -5.07 -22.30 5.60
C ASP A 147 -6.47 -22.41 5.00
N PHE A 148 -6.67 -23.39 4.12
CA PHE A 148 -8.00 -23.68 3.57
C PHE A 148 -8.75 -24.65 4.46
N LYS A 149 -9.85 -24.20 5.05
CA LYS A 149 -10.69 -25.00 5.93
C LYS A 149 -12.16 -24.63 5.75
N ASP A 150 -13.01 -25.66 5.62
CA ASP A 150 -14.47 -25.54 5.56
C ASP A 150 -14.98 -24.55 4.48
N GLY A 151 -14.28 -24.46 3.32
CA GLY A 151 -14.63 -23.55 2.22
C GLY A 151 -14.05 -22.13 2.35
N PHE A 152 -13.19 -21.89 3.35
CA PHE A 152 -12.62 -20.58 3.64
C PHE A 152 -11.10 -20.62 3.67
N TYR A 153 -10.47 -19.55 3.18
CA TYR A 153 -9.06 -19.27 3.39
C TYR A 153 -8.89 -18.42 4.64
N ILE A 154 -8.11 -18.90 5.59
CA ILE A 154 -7.97 -18.28 6.92
C ILE A 154 -6.51 -17.96 7.17
N ASN A 155 -6.25 -16.76 7.68
CA ASN A 155 -4.96 -16.38 8.23
C ASN A 155 -5.14 -15.48 9.44
N SER A 156 -4.14 -15.45 10.32
CA SER A 156 -4.04 -14.52 11.44
C SER A 156 -2.72 -13.75 11.35
N PHE A 157 -2.78 -12.46 11.57
CA PHE A 157 -1.63 -11.56 11.49
C PHE A 157 -1.66 -10.51 12.60
N LYS A 158 -0.49 -9.94 12.89
CA LYS A 158 -0.35 -8.97 13.98
C LYS A 158 -0.11 -7.57 13.43
N VAL A 159 -0.95 -6.62 13.84
CA VAL A 159 -0.78 -5.20 13.57
C VAL A 159 -0.01 -4.55 14.72
N PRO A 160 1.19 -3.99 14.50
CA PRO A 160 2.04 -3.55 15.59
C PRO A 160 1.60 -2.25 16.25
N ILE A 161 1.02 -1.32 15.49
CA ILE A 161 0.72 0.04 15.96
C ILE A 161 -0.62 0.56 15.42
N LYS A 162 -1.18 1.57 16.10
CA LYS A 162 -2.39 2.29 15.65
C LYS A 162 -2.11 3.10 14.38
N GLY A 163 -3.10 3.24 13.51
CA GLY A 163 -3.01 4.09 12.33
C GLY A 163 -3.86 3.63 11.16
N HIS A 164 -3.59 4.25 10.01
CA HIS A 164 -4.21 3.89 8.75
C HIS A 164 -3.39 2.81 8.04
N TRP A 165 -4.08 1.79 7.57
CA TRP A 165 -3.50 0.61 6.96
C TRP A 165 -4.18 0.31 5.63
N ASN A 166 -3.41 -0.17 4.68
CA ASN A 166 -3.90 -0.69 3.41
C ASN A 166 -3.68 -2.20 3.37
N LEU A 167 -4.73 -2.95 3.08
CA LEU A 167 -4.62 -4.36 2.71
C LEU A 167 -4.74 -4.41 1.19
N THR A 168 -3.66 -4.77 0.54
CA THR A 168 -3.60 -4.85 -0.92
C THR A 168 -3.08 -6.22 -1.33
N GLY A 169 -3.45 -6.71 -2.50
CA GLY A 169 -2.97 -7.99 -2.94
C GLY A 169 -3.64 -8.50 -4.19
N LYS A 170 -3.37 -9.78 -4.46
CA LYS A 170 -3.93 -10.49 -5.60
C LYS A 170 -4.39 -11.89 -5.22
N ILE A 171 -5.40 -12.36 -5.94
CA ILE A 171 -5.93 -13.72 -5.89
C ILE A 171 -5.75 -14.32 -7.28
N SER A 172 -5.07 -15.45 -7.37
CA SER A 172 -4.83 -16.16 -8.63
C SER A 172 -5.55 -17.50 -8.61
N ILE A 173 -6.32 -17.79 -9.66
CA ILE A 173 -7.05 -19.05 -9.87
C ILE A 173 -6.77 -19.50 -11.30
N GLY A 174 -5.86 -20.47 -11.48
CA GLY A 174 -5.33 -20.78 -12.81
C GLY A 174 -4.71 -19.54 -13.45
N ASP A 175 -5.22 -19.13 -14.61
CA ASP A 175 -4.76 -17.95 -15.36
C ASP A 175 -5.54 -16.67 -14.99
N ASP A 176 -6.59 -16.77 -14.20
CA ASP A 176 -7.39 -15.61 -13.78
C ASP A 176 -6.78 -14.95 -12.56
N ILE A 177 -6.63 -13.62 -12.61
CA ILE A 177 -6.06 -12.81 -11.52
C ILE A 177 -7.06 -11.73 -11.12
N GLY A 178 -7.36 -11.67 -9.82
CA GLY A 178 -8.14 -10.62 -9.20
C GLY A 178 -7.27 -9.79 -8.25
N TYR A 179 -7.34 -8.48 -8.35
CA TYR A 179 -6.61 -7.54 -7.47
C TYR A 179 -7.58 -6.88 -6.50
N PHE A 180 -7.15 -6.67 -5.27
CA PHE A 180 -7.95 -6.01 -4.23
C PHE A 180 -7.15 -4.93 -3.50
N PHE A 181 -7.86 -3.92 -3.02
CA PHE A 181 -7.29 -2.83 -2.25
C PHE A 181 -8.30 -2.33 -1.21
N ILE A 182 -8.05 -2.64 0.05
CA ILE A 182 -8.94 -2.30 1.17
C ILE A 182 -8.22 -1.29 2.06
N LYS A 183 -8.70 -0.03 2.06
CA LYS A 183 -8.24 1.00 3.01
C LYS A 183 -9.01 0.85 4.31
N THR A 184 -8.29 0.72 5.40
CA THR A 184 -8.88 0.60 6.73
C THR A 184 -8.00 1.30 7.78
N ASP A 185 -8.44 1.26 9.02
CA ASP A 185 -7.67 1.78 10.15
C ASP A 185 -7.87 0.88 11.37
N THR A 186 -6.99 1.07 12.34
CA THR A 186 -7.22 0.64 13.71
C THR A 186 -8.01 1.72 14.43
N LYS A 187 -8.79 1.36 15.44
CA LYS A 187 -9.53 2.33 16.26
C LYS A 187 -8.59 3.43 16.75
N ILE A 188 -8.77 4.62 16.20
CA ILE A 188 -8.04 5.82 16.61
C ILE A 188 -8.95 6.53 17.60
N ASP A 189 -8.56 6.55 18.88
CA ASP A 189 -9.22 7.38 19.87
C ASP A 189 -8.91 8.83 19.49
N ARG A 190 -9.90 9.53 18.96
CA ARG A 190 -9.78 10.97 18.72
C ARG A 190 -9.96 11.67 20.06
N PRO A 191 -9.11 12.65 20.39
CA PRO A 191 -9.27 13.47 21.57
C PRO A 191 -10.58 14.27 21.52
#